data_d103bbde5ebac7c1ec6d70e61d0ed25a
#
_entry.id   d103bbde5ebac7c1ec6d70e61d0ed25a
#
_cell.length_a   1.000
_cell.length_b   1.000
_cell.length_c   1.000
_cell.angle_alpha   90.00
_cell.angle_beta   90.00
_cell.angle_gamma   90.00
#
_symmetry.space_group_name_H-M   'P 1'
#
loop_
_entity.id
_entity.type
_entity.pdbx_description
1 polymer ?
#
loop_
_entity_poly.entity_id
_entity_poly.type
_entity_poly.pdbx_seq_one_letter_code
_entity_poly.pdbx_strand_id
1 'polypeptide(L)'
;MPLGIAAVGSHLYWTNNAQNTAGAGSVWAAGLDGTSAHAIVTGQNAPLGVAADGSHLYWANVLDQAIEQANPDGSSPRAIVTGLGDLKLMAVTPPPAALAFIPSPFDFGQVGTGQTSSPQTFTLANTGGQATGALTDTLTGAAAFTVTGDTCSGTSLVAGGTCTVAVRFAPASVATDTATLTAVSANPAVTATAALTGTGVRPRFLYWTDQIGTASGTVSVIPLTGIGTPTTLVTGQASPAGVAVDASHIYWGTVATRVAPAMIAEAPLTGGRPTALVRTGLDTPSGVAVDVSHIYWADSGSGTVSERSLTGGITIALYVSTFAAPSGVAVDSGHIYWTNSGDGTIKAAPLTGGPVTTLVTGQDNPEGLAVDSGHLYWANNDISGTINEAPLTGGPVTTLVTGQPSPVGVAVSP
;
A
#
# COMPACT_ATOMS: atom_id res chain seq x y z
N MET A 1 -16.11 29.87 49.59
CA MET A 1 -17.42 29.24 49.37
C MET A 1 -17.60 29.15 47.86
N PRO A 2 -17.97 28.01 47.27
CA PRO A 2 -18.27 27.90 45.86
C PRO A 2 -19.58 28.60 45.49
N LEU A 3 -19.62 29.36 44.41
CA LEU A 3 -20.76 30.18 44.05
C LEU A 3 -21.20 30.02 42.58
N GLY A 4 -20.39 29.59 41.71
CA GLY A 4 -20.73 29.31 40.30
C GLY A 4 -20.15 28.00 39.85
N ILE A 5 -20.84 27.26 38.97
CA ILE A 5 -20.38 26.02 38.39
C ILE A 5 -20.73 25.96 36.91
N ALA A 6 -19.81 25.48 36.09
CA ALA A 6 -20.02 25.21 34.66
C ALA A 6 -19.43 23.84 34.33
N ALA A 7 -20.06 23.15 33.38
CA ALA A 7 -19.55 21.90 32.82
C ALA A 7 -19.36 22.06 31.32
N VAL A 8 -18.19 21.68 30.79
CA VAL A 8 -17.90 21.62 29.36
C VAL A 8 -16.92 20.51 29.03
N GLY A 9 -17.20 19.78 27.96
CA GLY A 9 -16.40 18.60 27.61
C GLY A 9 -16.40 17.58 28.76
N SER A 10 -15.22 17.16 29.22
CA SER A 10 -15.00 16.22 30.32
C SER A 10 -14.70 16.87 31.66
N HIS A 11 -14.91 18.19 31.80
CA HIS A 11 -14.50 18.96 32.98
C HIS A 11 -15.63 19.72 33.64
N LEU A 12 -15.52 19.88 34.97
CA LEU A 12 -16.26 20.80 35.80
C LEU A 12 -15.37 21.99 36.16
N TYR A 13 -15.95 23.18 36.16
CA TYR A 13 -15.31 24.42 36.60
C TYR A 13 -16.17 25.12 37.62
N TRP A 14 -15.56 25.70 38.67
CA TRP A 14 -16.30 26.49 39.67
C TRP A 14 -15.45 27.61 40.24
N THR A 15 -16.10 28.62 40.76
CA THR A 15 -15.47 29.71 41.47
C THR A 15 -15.56 29.49 42.97
N ASN A 16 -14.47 29.75 43.70
CA ASN A 16 -14.42 29.84 45.14
C ASN A 16 -14.26 31.32 45.52
N ASN A 17 -15.33 31.88 46.02
CA ASN A 17 -15.33 33.24 46.60
C ASN A 17 -14.88 33.18 48.05
N ALA A 18 -13.76 33.81 48.38
CA ALA A 18 -13.21 33.88 49.73
C ALA A 18 -13.89 34.98 50.57
N GLN A 19 -15.23 34.93 50.69
CA GLN A 19 -16.00 35.86 51.49
C GLN A 19 -15.79 37.34 51.10
N ASN A 20 -15.71 37.65 49.80
CA ASN A 20 -15.42 38.95 49.25
C ASN A 20 -14.07 39.55 49.68
N THR A 21 -13.10 38.74 50.01
CA THR A 21 -11.72 39.18 50.32
C THR A 21 -10.95 39.33 49.01
N ALA A 22 -10.38 40.51 48.80
CA ALA A 22 -9.56 40.78 47.62
C ALA A 22 -8.34 39.82 47.53
N GLY A 23 -8.06 39.26 46.35
CA GLY A 23 -6.94 38.39 46.09
C GLY A 23 -7.03 36.98 46.70
N ALA A 24 -8.10 36.65 47.43
CA ALA A 24 -8.23 35.36 48.09
C ALA A 24 -9.10 34.35 47.32
N GLY A 25 -9.81 34.79 46.29
CA GLY A 25 -10.65 33.93 45.44
C GLY A 25 -9.87 33.10 44.42
N SER A 26 -10.54 32.10 43.84
CA SER A 26 -9.94 31.22 42.85
C SER A 26 -10.95 30.56 41.93
N VAL A 27 -10.50 30.17 40.74
CA VAL A 27 -11.25 29.33 39.81
C VAL A 27 -10.63 27.92 39.85
N TRP A 28 -11.47 26.93 39.88
CA TRP A 28 -11.09 25.52 40.01
C TRP A 28 -11.58 24.69 38.82
N ALA A 29 -10.88 23.56 38.58
CA ALA A 29 -11.26 22.55 37.61
C ALA A 29 -11.19 21.14 38.24
N ALA A 30 -12.03 20.22 37.73
CA ALA A 30 -12.00 18.79 38.02
C ALA A 30 -12.55 18.00 36.84
N GLY A 31 -12.32 16.69 36.80
CA GLY A 31 -13.07 15.78 35.93
C GLY A 31 -14.57 15.74 36.32
N LEU A 32 -15.44 15.29 35.38
CA LEU A 32 -16.89 15.15 35.66
C LEU A 32 -17.18 14.16 36.80
N ASP A 33 -16.26 13.24 37.09
CA ASP A 33 -16.30 12.31 38.23
C ASP A 33 -15.79 12.93 39.55
N GLY A 34 -15.40 14.19 39.53
CA GLY A 34 -14.85 14.92 40.65
C GLY A 34 -13.37 14.63 40.94
N THR A 35 -12.70 13.83 40.14
CA THR A 35 -11.27 13.53 40.29
C THR A 35 -10.38 14.72 39.89
N SER A 36 -9.15 14.75 40.37
CA SER A 36 -8.12 15.76 40.02
C SER A 36 -8.53 17.21 40.28
N ALA A 37 -9.37 17.46 41.27
CA ALA A 37 -9.80 18.82 41.62
C ALA A 37 -8.61 19.68 42.05
N HIS A 38 -8.39 20.82 41.38
CA HIS A 38 -7.30 21.75 41.69
C HIS A 38 -7.66 23.19 41.27
N ALA A 39 -6.99 24.17 41.88
CA ALA A 39 -7.12 25.56 41.47
C ALA A 39 -6.34 25.80 40.18
N ILE A 40 -6.99 26.35 39.15
CA ILE A 40 -6.41 26.72 37.87
C ILE A 40 -6.09 28.21 37.74
N VAL A 41 -6.85 29.05 38.45
CA VAL A 41 -6.56 30.49 38.58
C VAL A 41 -6.70 30.87 40.05
N THR A 42 -5.72 31.60 40.58
CA THR A 42 -5.71 32.09 41.98
C THR A 42 -5.62 33.61 42.00
N GLY A 43 -5.74 34.22 43.19
CA GLY A 43 -5.60 35.67 43.35
C GLY A 43 -6.80 36.46 42.84
N GLN A 44 -7.99 35.86 42.77
CA GLN A 44 -9.17 36.48 42.19
C GLN A 44 -9.92 37.33 43.24
N ASN A 45 -10.55 38.42 42.76
CA ASN A 45 -11.20 39.43 43.59
C ASN A 45 -12.71 39.17 43.71
N ALA A 46 -13.09 38.30 44.66
CA ALA A 46 -14.48 37.88 44.87
C ALA A 46 -15.13 37.30 43.60
N PRO A 47 -14.58 36.19 43.04
CA PRO A 47 -15.14 35.58 41.82
C PRO A 47 -16.55 35.03 42.10
N LEU A 48 -17.50 35.33 41.24
CA LEU A 48 -18.86 34.81 41.24
C LEU A 48 -19.03 33.84 40.04
N GLY A 49 -20.15 33.86 39.40
CA GLY A 49 -20.49 32.94 38.32
C GLY A 49 -19.32 32.61 37.37
N VAL A 50 -19.26 31.38 36.95
CA VAL A 50 -18.35 30.91 35.90
C VAL A 50 -19.16 30.35 34.72
N ALA A 51 -18.69 30.63 33.53
CA ALA A 51 -19.20 30.07 32.28
C ALA A 51 -18.04 29.57 31.41
N ALA A 52 -18.27 28.57 30.57
CA ALA A 52 -17.26 27.98 29.68
C ALA A 52 -17.89 27.67 28.32
N ASP A 53 -17.13 27.88 27.25
CA ASP A 53 -17.55 27.60 25.87
C ASP A 53 -16.73 26.48 25.18
N GLY A 54 -15.83 25.85 25.92
CA GLY A 54 -14.92 24.83 25.43
C GLY A 54 -13.56 25.36 24.99
N SER A 55 -13.46 26.60 24.56
CA SER A 55 -12.23 27.31 24.21
C SER A 55 -11.74 28.25 25.31
N HIS A 56 -12.64 28.77 26.13
CA HIS A 56 -12.32 29.68 27.21
C HIS A 56 -13.22 29.49 28.41
N LEU A 57 -12.71 29.94 29.57
CA LEU A 57 -13.46 30.16 30.79
C LEU A 57 -13.71 31.64 31.00
N TYR A 58 -14.86 31.95 31.56
CA TYR A 58 -15.27 33.32 31.89
C TYR A 58 -15.79 33.35 33.30
N TRP A 59 -15.42 34.36 34.11
CA TRP A 59 -15.93 34.56 35.45
C TRP A 59 -16.05 36.05 35.78
N ALA A 60 -16.90 36.34 36.71
CA ALA A 60 -17.08 37.72 37.21
C ALA A 60 -16.22 37.95 38.45
N ASN A 61 -15.33 38.94 38.44
CA ASN A 61 -14.64 39.46 39.60
C ASN A 61 -15.42 40.69 40.10
N VAL A 62 -16.18 40.52 41.19
CA VAL A 62 -17.11 41.55 41.66
C VAL A 62 -16.40 42.78 42.18
N LEU A 63 -15.30 42.59 42.94
CA LEU A 63 -14.56 43.73 43.49
C LEU A 63 -13.77 44.50 42.42
N ASP A 64 -13.44 43.85 41.29
CA ASP A 64 -12.81 44.50 40.13
C ASP A 64 -13.84 45.11 39.19
N GLN A 65 -15.12 44.81 39.39
CA GLN A 65 -16.19 45.18 38.46
C GLN A 65 -15.89 44.74 37.04
N ALA A 66 -15.36 43.51 36.89
CA ALA A 66 -14.83 43.00 35.65
C ALA A 66 -15.33 41.58 35.33
N ILE A 67 -15.41 41.28 34.03
CA ILE A 67 -15.44 39.88 33.53
C ILE A 67 -14.05 39.51 33.08
N GLU A 68 -13.57 38.42 33.61
CA GLU A 68 -12.30 37.83 33.27
C GLU A 68 -12.47 36.65 32.31
N GLN A 69 -11.44 36.37 31.55
CA GLN A 69 -11.32 35.23 30.63
C GLN A 69 -9.98 34.54 30.84
N ALA A 70 -9.95 33.20 30.70
CA ALA A 70 -8.72 32.41 30.62
C ALA A 70 -8.90 31.21 29.68
N ASN A 71 -7.81 30.54 29.33
CA ASN A 71 -7.88 29.22 28.69
C ASN A 71 -8.47 28.19 29.67
N PRO A 72 -8.96 27.02 29.21
CA PRO A 72 -9.54 25.99 30.07
C PRO A 72 -8.57 25.42 31.12
N ASP A 73 -7.25 25.50 30.89
CA ASP A 73 -6.21 25.13 31.84
C ASP A 73 -5.88 26.23 32.87
N GLY A 74 -6.58 27.37 32.80
CA GLY A 74 -6.35 28.54 33.65
C GLY A 74 -5.24 29.45 33.16
N SER A 75 -4.55 29.14 32.08
CA SER A 75 -3.50 30.02 31.53
C SER A 75 -4.05 31.29 30.87
N SER A 76 -3.22 32.34 30.81
CA SER A 76 -3.52 33.61 30.15
C SER A 76 -4.75 34.33 30.69
N PRO A 77 -4.95 34.44 32.01
CA PRO A 77 -6.08 35.16 32.58
C PRO A 77 -6.00 36.65 32.24
N ARG A 78 -7.13 37.25 31.84
CA ARG A 78 -7.24 38.70 31.50
C ARG A 78 -8.64 39.21 31.67
N ALA A 79 -8.76 40.46 32.03
CA ALA A 79 -10.05 41.15 31.96
C ALA A 79 -10.47 41.43 30.51
N ILE A 80 -11.69 41.07 30.17
CA ILE A 80 -12.30 41.34 28.84
C ILE A 80 -13.34 42.45 28.87
N VAL A 81 -13.94 42.70 30.04
CA VAL A 81 -14.86 43.83 30.29
C VAL A 81 -14.59 44.36 31.67
N THR A 82 -14.56 45.69 31.84
CA THR A 82 -14.35 46.37 33.14
C THR A 82 -15.39 47.48 33.34
N GLY A 83 -15.50 48.03 34.55
CA GLY A 83 -16.41 49.09 34.89
C GLY A 83 -17.87 48.67 34.97
N LEU A 84 -18.13 47.42 35.25
CA LEU A 84 -19.46 46.83 35.39
C LEU A 84 -20.01 47.06 36.80
N GLY A 85 -21.35 47.21 36.91
CA GLY A 85 -22.02 47.30 38.23
C GLY A 85 -22.11 45.95 38.95
N ASP A 86 -23.17 45.72 39.71
CA ASP A 86 -23.41 44.48 40.47
C ASP A 86 -23.49 43.23 39.60
N LEU A 87 -22.35 42.62 39.39
CA LEU A 87 -22.25 41.33 38.67
C LEU A 87 -22.84 40.18 39.51
N LYS A 88 -23.65 39.36 38.91
CA LYS A 88 -24.30 38.21 39.58
C LYS A 88 -23.85 36.90 38.92
N LEU A 89 -24.50 36.51 37.86
CA LEU A 89 -24.27 35.28 37.10
C LEU A 89 -24.08 35.62 35.62
N MET A 90 -23.36 34.75 34.92
CA MET A 90 -23.15 34.87 33.49
C MET A 90 -23.43 33.53 32.81
N ALA A 91 -23.71 33.60 31.52
CA ALA A 91 -23.80 32.45 30.64
C ALA A 91 -23.09 32.80 29.33
N VAL A 92 -22.52 31.81 28.72
CA VAL A 92 -21.96 31.91 27.38
C VAL A 92 -22.66 30.89 26.50
N THR A 93 -22.93 31.25 25.27
CA THR A 93 -23.38 30.28 24.27
C THR A 93 -22.17 29.52 23.74
N PRO A 94 -22.11 28.19 23.87
CA PRO A 94 -21.04 27.41 23.27
C PRO A 94 -20.99 27.66 21.75
N PRO A 95 -19.82 27.66 21.12
CA PRO A 95 -19.74 27.74 19.66
C PRO A 95 -20.60 26.66 19.02
N PRO A 96 -21.19 26.90 17.86
CA PRO A 96 -22.00 25.92 17.16
C PRO A 96 -21.27 24.61 16.98
N ALA A 97 -22.00 23.52 16.74
CA ALA A 97 -21.41 22.25 16.32
C ALA A 97 -20.60 22.45 15.03
N ALA A 98 -19.48 21.82 14.92
CA ALA A 98 -18.61 21.83 13.74
C ALA A 98 -18.06 20.43 13.51
N LEU A 99 -18.16 19.93 12.28
CA LEU A 99 -17.75 18.58 11.92
C LEU A 99 -16.49 18.60 11.04
N ALA A 100 -15.62 17.66 11.26
CA ALA A 100 -14.44 17.46 10.40
C ALA A 100 -14.11 15.97 10.28
N PHE A 101 -13.80 15.51 9.06
CA PHE A 101 -13.23 14.20 8.80
C PHE A 101 -11.70 14.20 8.87
N ILE A 102 -11.13 13.16 9.45
CA ILE A 102 -9.69 12.90 9.49
C ILE A 102 -9.44 11.44 9.10
N PRO A 103 -8.63 11.15 8.05
CA PRO A 103 -8.00 12.09 7.13
C PRO A 103 -8.99 12.76 6.15
N SER A 104 -8.63 13.93 5.62
CA SER A 104 -9.35 14.60 4.53
C SER A 104 -8.44 15.62 3.85
N PRO A 105 -8.18 15.54 2.51
CA PRO A 105 -8.61 14.48 1.59
C PRO A 105 -7.84 13.16 1.81
N PHE A 106 -8.21 12.09 1.07
CA PHE A 106 -7.49 10.82 1.09
C PHE A 106 -7.38 10.20 -0.31
N ASP A 107 -6.17 9.72 -0.65
CA ASP A 107 -5.88 8.97 -1.86
C ASP A 107 -5.60 7.50 -1.53
N PHE A 108 -6.38 6.59 -2.12
CA PHE A 108 -6.18 5.14 -2.00
C PHE A 108 -4.98 4.64 -2.83
N GLY A 109 -4.38 5.52 -3.65
CA GLY A 109 -3.27 5.17 -4.53
C GLY A 109 -3.69 4.27 -5.68
N GLN A 110 -2.72 3.48 -6.17
CA GLN A 110 -2.93 2.54 -7.26
C GLN A 110 -3.46 1.20 -6.73
N VAL A 111 -4.57 0.73 -7.30
CA VAL A 111 -5.16 -0.59 -7.00
C VAL A 111 -5.41 -1.32 -8.31
N GLY A 112 -5.02 -2.59 -8.40
CA GLY A 112 -5.26 -3.41 -9.58
C GLY A 112 -6.75 -3.57 -9.88
N THR A 113 -7.15 -3.50 -11.15
CA THR A 113 -8.55 -3.76 -11.54
C THR A 113 -8.97 -5.16 -11.10
N GLY A 114 -10.16 -5.26 -10.48
CA GLY A 114 -10.64 -6.50 -9.85
C GLY A 114 -10.04 -6.81 -8.47
N GLN A 115 -9.11 -5.98 -7.99
CA GLN A 115 -8.58 -6.04 -6.62
C GLN A 115 -9.29 -5.03 -5.73
N THR A 116 -9.12 -5.16 -4.43
CA THR A 116 -9.71 -4.27 -3.43
C THR A 116 -8.64 -3.77 -2.47
N SER A 117 -8.64 -2.48 -2.16
CA SER A 117 -7.74 -1.88 -1.18
C SER A 117 -8.01 -2.38 0.25
N SER A 118 -7.05 -2.21 1.16
CA SER A 118 -7.36 -2.22 2.59
C SER A 118 -8.41 -1.15 2.91
N PRO A 119 -9.26 -1.37 3.94
CA PRO A 119 -10.19 -0.34 4.39
C PRO A 119 -9.43 0.83 5.00
N GLN A 120 -9.79 2.05 4.61
CA GLN A 120 -9.37 3.28 5.27
C GLN A 120 -10.47 3.71 6.24
N THR A 121 -10.09 3.96 7.47
CA THR A 121 -11.00 4.51 8.48
C THR A 121 -10.90 6.03 8.49
N PHE A 122 -12.05 6.69 8.38
CA PHE A 122 -12.23 8.13 8.52
C PHE A 122 -12.89 8.41 9.87
N THR A 123 -12.24 9.20 10.70
CA THR A 123 -12.81 9.66 11.97
C THR A 123 -13.54 10.98 11.73
N LEU A 124 -14.83 11.03 12.02
CA LEU A 124 -15.61 12.24 12.08
C LEU A 124 -15.57 12.78 13.51
N ALA A 125 -15.16 14.02 13.69
CA ALA A 125 -15.09 14.67 14.98
C ALA A 125 -16.00 15.90 15.02
N ASN A 126 -16.73 16.10 16.13
CA ASN A 126 -17.38 17.37 16.43
C ASN A 126 -16.38 18.29 17.14
N THR A 127 -15.81 19.24 16.42
CA THR A 127 -14.85 20.23 16.92
C THR A 127 -15.52 21.48 17.50
N GLY A 128 -16.85 21.56 17.41
CA GLY A 128 -17.66 22.65 18.00
C GLY A 128 -17.98 22.39 19.48
N GLY A 129 -18.60 23.37 20.10
CA GLY A 129 -18.97 23.34 21.52
C GLY A 129 -20.41 22.88 21.80
N GLN A 130 -21.25 22.73 20.77
CA GLN A 130 -22.60 22.18 20.87
C GLN A 130 -22.66 20.78 20.29
N ALA A 131 -23.61 19.97 20.78
CA ALA A 131 -23.85 18.65 20.22
C ALA A 131 -24.47 18.75 18.82
N THR A 132 -24.17 17.78 17.96
CA THR A 132 -24.89 17.60 16.69
C THR A 132 -26.25 16.94 16.94
N GLY A 133 -27.18 17.03 16.00
CA GLY A 133 -28.28 16.09 15.89
C GLY A 133 -27.81 14.74 15.34
N ALA A 134 -28.76 13.86 15.06
CA ALA A 134 -28.46 12.58 14.42
C ALA A 134 -27.80 12.82 13.06
N LEU A 135 -26.67 12.11 12.83
CA LEU A 135 -25.89 12.22 11.61
C LEU A 135 -26.47 11.34 10.50
N THR A 136 -26.30 11.78 9.28
CA THR A 136 -26.54 11.00 8.07
C THR A 136 -25.28 11.01 7.22
N ASP A 137 -24.74 9.83 6.93
CA ASP A 137 -23.55 9.69 6.12
C ASP A 137 -23.91 9.21 4.72
N THR A 138 -23.27 9.79 3.72
CA THR A 138 -23.47 9.42 2.30
C THR A 138 -22.12 9.37 1.61
N LEU A 139 -21.97 8.39 0.73
CA LEU A 139 -20.84 8.28 -0.19
C LEU A 139 -21.36 8.47 -1.61
N THR A 140 -20.87 9.49 -2.30
CA THR A 140 -21.28 9.83 -3.68
C THR A 140 -20.07 9.86 -4.60
N GLY A 141 -20.26 9.52 -5.89
CA GLY A 141 -19.19 9.47 -6.88
C GLY A 141 -19.05 8.10 -7.52
N ALA A 142 -17.82 7.69 -7.83
CA ALA A 142 -17.58 6.42 -8.50
C ALA A 142 -17.99 5.21 -7.64
N ALA A 143 -18.66 4.23 -8.25
CA ALA A 143 -19.11 3.01 -7.59
C ALA A 143 -17.95 2.10 -7.10
N ALA A 144 -16.72 2.44 -7.49
CA ALA A 144 -15.50 1.79 -7.03
C ALA A 144 -15.22 2.00 -5.52
N PHE A 145 -15.83 3.02 -4.91
CA PHE A 145 -15.74 3.26 -3.47
C PHE A 145 -16.95 2.69 -2.74
N THR A 146 -16.71 1.96 -1.66
CA THR A 146 -17.78 1.33 -0.85
C THR A 146 -17.54 1.51 0.63
N VAL A 147 -18.60 1.84 1.38
CA VAL A 147 -18.57 1.86 2.86
C VAL A 147 -18.58 0.41 3.36
N THR A 148 -17.66 0.08 4.25
CA THR A 148 -17.50 -1.26 4.84
C THR A 148 -17.75 -1.30 6.35
N GLY A 149 -17.83 -0.13 6.97
CA GLY A 149 -18.17 0.03 8.39
C GLY A 149 -18.57 1.45 8.65
N ASP A 150 -19.59 1.65 9.49
CA ASP A 150 -20.15 2.95 9.84
C ASP A 150 -20.66 2.93 11.28
N THR A 151 -20.13 3.85 12.09
CA THR A 151 -20.59 4.08 13.47
C THR A 151 -21.16 5.48 13.64
N CYS A 152 -21.23 6.26 12.57
CA CYS A 152 -21.68 7.66 12.57
C CYS A 152 -23.18 7.79 12.29
N SER A 153 -23.69 7.08 11.30
CA SER A 153 -25.09 7.16 10.88
C SER A 153 -26.06 6.93 12.04
N GLY A 154 -26.99 7.87 12.24
CA GLY A 154 -27.99 7.83 13.33
C GLY A 154 -27.45 8.30 14.69
N THR A 155 -26.17 8.53 14.87
CA THR A 155 -25.59 9.00 16.15
C THR A 155 -25.57 10.52 16.24
N SER A 156 -25.55 11.04 17.47
CA SER A 156 -25.30 12.44 17.76
C SER A 156 -23.97 12.58 18.47
N LEU A 157 -23.13 13.52 18.03
CA LEU A 157 -21.82 13.77 18.63
C LEU A 157 -21.90 14.96 19.60
N VAL A 158 -21.60 14.72 20.88
CA VAL A 158 -21.36 15.82 21.83
C VAL A 158 -20.11 16.60 21.42
N ALA A 159 -19.88 17.76 22.05
CA ALA A 159 -18.62 18.51 21.88
C ALA A 159 -17.40 17.60 22.12
N GLY A 160 -16.47 17.57 21.18
CA GLY A 160 -15.29 16.69 21.21
C GLY A 160 -15.58 15.21 20.93
N GLY A 161 -16.84 14.81 20.72
CA GLY A 161 -17.23 13.45 20.39
C GLY A 161 -16.77 13.03 18.98
N THR A 162 -16.57 11.74 18.77
CA THR A 162 -16.13 11.17 17.49
C THR A 162 -16.89 9.89 17.12
N CYS A 163 -16.94 9.60 15.83
CA CYS A 163 -17.39 8.33 15.26
C CYS A 163 -16.55 8.00 14.02
N THR A 164 -16.75 6.85 13.40
CA THR A 164 -15.91 6.40 12.28
C THR A 164 -16.72 5.86 11.11
N VAL A 165 -16.20 6.10 9.90
CA VAL A 165 -16.67 5.48 8.66
C VAL A 165 -15.47 4.83 7.97
N ALA A 166 -15.59 3.55 7.59
CA ALA A 166 -14.56 2.82 6.87
C ALA A 166 -14.95 2.67 5.39
N VAL A 167 -14.03 2.99 4.49
CA VAL A 167 -14.23 2.94 3.04
C VAL A 167 -13.15 2.08 2.39
N ARG A 168 -13.49 1.34 1.33
CA ARG A 168 -12.57 0.63 0.43
C ARG A 168 -12.71 1.14 -0.98
N PHE A 169 -11.64 0.96 -1.75
CA PHE A 169 -11.58 1.24 -3.18
C PHE A 169 -11.36 -0.05 -3.96
N ALA A 170 -12.23 -0.33 -4.95
CA ALA A 170 -12.20 -1.53 -5.78
C ALA A 170 -12.49 -1.15 -7.24
N PRO A 171 -11.45 -0.73 -8.02
CA PRO A 171 -11.61 -0.26 -9.39
C PRO A 171 -12.02 -1.39 -10.34
N ALA A 172 -12.99 -1.14 -11.21
CA ALA A 172 -13.38 -2.04 -12.28
C ALA A 172 -12.65 -1.78 -13.61
N SER A 173 -12.03 -0.60 -13.77
CA SER A 173 -11.33 -0.17 -14.98
C SER A 173 -10.03 0.57 -14.66
N VAL A 174 -9.17 0.69 -15.68
CA VAL A 174 -7.94 1.49 -15.58
C VAL A 174 -8.31 2.96 -15.77
N ALA A 175 -8.55 3.62 -14.64
CA ALA A 175 -8.95 5.03 -14.58
C ALA A 175 -8.67 5.59 -13.18
N THR A 176 -8.62 6.92 -13.07
CA THR A 176 -8.69 7.59 -11.77
C THR A 176 -10.15 7.83 -11.43
N ASP A 177 -10.59 7.28 -10.31
CA ASP A 177 -11.92 7.42 -9.77
C ASP A 177 -11.92 8.41 -8.61
N THR A 178 -13.05 9.14 -8.43
CA THR A 178 -13.24 10.09 -7.34
C THR A 178 -14.57 9.85 -6.66
N ALA A 179 -14.61 10.12 -5.35
CA ALA A 179 -15.84 10.10 -4.56
C ALA A 179 -15.76 11.16 -3.46
N THR A 180 -16.89 11.43 -2.83
CA THR A 180 -17.02 12.31 -1.66
C THR A 180 -17.79 11.58 -0.57
N LEU A 181 -17.15 11.42 0.58
CA LEU A 181 -17.81 11.02 1.82
C LEU A 181 -18.35 12.28 2.49
N THR A 182 -19.62 12.29 2.82
CA THR A 182 -20.33 13.44 3.42
C THR A 182 -21.06 13.00 4.66
N ALA A 183 -20.89 13.73 5.75
CA ALA A 183 -21.70 13.60 6.97
C ALA A 183 -22.48 14.87 7.21
N VAL A 184 -23.78 14.76 7.50
CA VAL A 184 -24.69 15.88 7.70
C VAL A 184 -25.47 15.70 9.01
N SER A 185 -25.56 16.76 9.78
CA SER A 185 -26.56 16.91 10.83
C SER A 185 -27.59 17.97 10.40
N ALA A 186 -28.85 17.65 10.50
CA ALA A 186 -29.92 18.57 10.12
C ALA A 186 -30.21 19.63 11.19
N ASN A 187 -29.97 19.32 12.47
CA ASN A 187 -30.24 20.24 13.57
C ASN A 187 -29.25 20.05 14.74
N PRO A 188 -28.30 20.98 14.98
CA PRO A 188 -28.01 22.12 14.11
C PRO A 188 -27.51 21.69 12.72
N ALA A 189 -27.78 22.51 11.70
CA ALA A 189 -27.32 22.20 10.34
C ALA A 189 -25.80 22.37 10.25
N VAL A 190 -25.10 21.24 10.08
CA VAL A 190 -23.64 21.19 9.93
C VAL A 190 -23.26 20.04 9.00
N THR A 191 -22.25 20.25 8.18
CA THR A 191 -21.77 19.28 7.19
C THR A 191 -20.26 19.17 7.23
N ALA A 192 -19.75 17.94 7.10
CA ALA A 192 -18.35 17.66 6.82
C ALA A 192 -18.23 16.82 5.55
N THR A 193 -17.16 17.02 4.80
CA THR A 193 -16.84 16.23 3.61
C THR A 193 -15.41 15.75 3.61
N ALA A 194 -15.18 14.56 3.05
CA ALA A 194 -13.85 14.09 2.71
C ALA A 194 -13.81 13.70 1.23
N ALA A 195 -12.91 14.34 0.48
CA ALA A 195 -12.67 14.00 -0.91
C ALA A 195 -11.80 12.72 -0.96
N LEU A 196 -12.22 11.76 -1.80
CA LEU A 196 -11.56 10.48 -2.01
C LEU A 196 -11.09 10.37 -3.45
N THR A 197 -9.88 9.87 -3.63
CA THR A 197 -9.33 9.53 -4.93
C THR A 197 -8.73 8.12 -4.90
N GLY A 198 -8.62 7.48 -6.06
CA GLY A 198 -7.93 6.23 -6.23
C GLY A 198 -7.76 5.93 -7.72
N THR A 199 -6.67 5.26 -8.09
CA THR A 199 -6.37 4.97 -9.50
C THR A 199 -6.40 3.46 -9.74
N GLY A 200 -7.33 3.03 -10.60
CA GLY A 200 -7.35 1.67 -11.14
C GLY A 200 -6.20 1.49 -12.12
N VAL A 201 -5.41 0.45 -11.94
CA VAL A 201 -4.31 0.09 -12.84
C VAL A 201 -4.46 -1.35 -13.30
N ARG A 202 -3.81 -1.74 -14.40
CA ARG A 202 -3.73 -3.15 -14.76
C ARG A 202 -3.04 -3.92 -13.64
N PRO A 203 -3.62 -5.02 -13.13
CA PRO A 203 -2.98 -5.80 -12.10
C PRO A 203 -1.66 -6.36 -12.63
N ARG A 204 -0.59 -6.16 -11.87
CA ARG A 204 0.72 -6.74 -12.14
C ARG A 204 0.95 -7.85 -11.13
N PHE A 205 1.54 -8.95 -11.60
CA PHE A 205 1.81 -10.11 -10.79
C PHE A 205 3.27 -10.51 -10.91
N LEU A 206 3.84 -10.98 -9.82
CA LEU A 206 5.13 -11.64 -9.79
C LEU A 206 4.90 -13.15 -9.70
N TYR A 207 5.50 -13.89 -10.60
CA TYR A 207 5.48 -15.36 -10.62
C TYR A 207 6.86 -15.91 -10.35
N TRP A 208 6.95 -17.02 -9.64
CA TRP A 208 8.22 -17.70 -9.39
C TRP A 208 8.04 -19.20 -9.22
N THR A 209 9.14 -19.91 -9.41
CA THR A 209 9.28 -21.33 -9.12
C THR A 209 10.07 -21.51 -7.83
N ASP A 210 9.69 -22.48 -7.02
CA ASP A 210 10.35 -22.83 -5.77
C ASP A 210 10.81 -24.26 -5.80
N GLN A 211 12.12 -24.52 -5.61
CA GLN A 211 12.67 -25.85 -5.52
C GLN A 211 12.67 -26.34 -4.07
N ILE A 212 11.61 -27.04 -3.67
CA ILE A 212 11.51 -27.64 -2.34
C ILE A 212 11.78 -29.14 -2.47
N GLY A 213 13.04 -29.54 -2.39
CA GLY A 213 13.45 -30.95 -2.62
C GLY A 213 13.24 -31.41 -4.06
N THR A 214 13.34 -32.71 -4.30
CA THR A 214 13.39 -33.30 -5.68
C THR A 214 12.01 -33.48 -6.33
N ALA A 215 10.89 -33.38 -5.59
CA ALA A 215 9.54 -33.62 -6.12
C ALA A 215 8.46 -32.79 -5.44
N SER A 216 8.82 -31.78 -4.66
CA SER A 216 7.88 -30.96 -3.88
C SER A 216 7.89 -29.49 -4.29
N GLY A 217 8.51 -29.16 -5.41
CA GLY A 217 8.60 -27.78 -5.90
C GLY A 217 7.23 -27.19 -6.23
N THR A 218 7.16 -25.87 -6.24
CA THR A 218 5.93 -25.12 -6.47
C THR A 218 6.12 -24.07 -7.55
N VAL A 219 5.00 -23.65 -8.14
CA VAL A 219 4.87 -22.44 -8.94
C VAL A 219 3.90 -21.52 -8.22
N SER A 220 4.31 -20.30 -7.94
CA SER A 220 3.57 -19.37 -7.07
C SER A 220 3.42 -18.01 -7.71
N VAL A 221 2.46 -17.22 -7.20
CA VAL A 221 2.15 -15.87 -7.68
C VAL A 221 1.83 -14.93 -6.51
N ILE A 222 2.17 -13.65 -6.67
CA ILE A 222 1.72 -12.57 -5.77
C ILE A 222 1.32 -11.34 -6.61
N PRO A 223 0.20 -10.66 -6.26
CA PRO A 223 -0.09 -9.36 -6.84
C PRO A 223 0.95 -8.31 -6.42
N LEU A 224 1.42 -7.48 -7.36
CA LEU A 224 2.33 -6.35 -7.10
C LEU A 224 1.58 -5.06 -6.78
N THR A 225 0.27 -5.05 -7.00
CA THR A 225 -0.61 -3.91 -6.71
C THR A 225 -1.59 -4.29 -5.59
N GLY A 226 -1.64 -3.48 -4.55
CA GLY A 226 -2.43 -3.76 -3.35
C GLY A 226 -1.70 -4.68 -2.34
N ILE A 227 -2.41 -5.06 -1.28
CA ILE A 227 -1.90 -6.01 -0.28
C ILE A 227 -2.33 -7.42 -0.70
N GLY A 228 -1.40 -8.20 -1.22
CA GLY A 228 -1.63 -9.59 -1.58
C GLY A 228 -0.81 -10.54 -0.70
N THR A 229 -1.34 -11.74 -0.47
CA THR A 229 -0.57 -12.87 0.05
C THR A 229 -0.13 -13.77 -1.12
N PRO A 230 1.07 -14.37 -1.06
CA PRO A 230 1.47 -15.36 -2.05
C PRO A 230 0.46 -16.49 -2.17
N THR A 231 0.16 -16.87 -3.41
CA THR A 231 -0.72 -18.02 -3.72
C THR A 231 0.07 -19.06 -4.50
N THR A 232 0.05 -20.29 -4.05
CA THR A 232 0.63 -21.40 -4.80
C THR A 232 -0.35 -21.85 -5.89
N LEU A 233 0.06 -21.73 -7.14
CA LEU A 233 -0.73 -22.13 -8.31
C LEU A 233 -0.62 -23.63 -8.60
N VAL A 234 0.59 -24.18 -8.46
CA VAL A 234 0.89 -25.58 -8.78
C VAL A 234 1.84 -26.12 -7.73
N THR A 235 1.62 -27.36 -7.29
CA THR A 235 2.46 -28.10 -6.33
C THR A 235 3.01 -29.39 -6.94
N GLY A 236 3.96 -30.03 -6.27
CA GLY A 236 4.48 -31.36 -6.66
C GLY A 236 5.32 -31.34 -7.92
N GLN A 237 6.00 -30.22 -8.21
CA GLN A 237 6.87 -30.12 -9.38
C GLN A 237 8.26 -30.66 -9.07
N ALA A 238 8.84 -31.41 -10.03
CA ALA A 238 10.18 -31.96 -9.91
C ALA A 238 11.21 -30.87 -10.25
N SER A 239 11.86 -30.29 -9.24
CA SER A 239 12.89 -29.26 -9.40
C SER A 239 12.52 -28.22 -10.49
N PRO A 240 11.46 -27.46 -10.32
CA PRO A 240 11.03 -26.50 -11.33
C PRO A 240 12.06 -25.37 -11.47
N ALA A 241 12.37 -24.98 -12.70
CA ALA A 241 13.34 -23.97 -13.05
C ALA A 241 12.82 -23.10 -14.20
N GLY A 242 13.27 -21.85 -14.24
CA GLY A 242 12.76 -20.87 -15.19
C GLY A 242 11.27 -20.67 -15.09
N VAL A 243 10.79 -19.49 -15.40
CA VAL A 243 9.36 -19.18 -15.45
C VAL A 243 9.10 -18.10 -16.49
N ALA A 244 8.04 -18.29 -17.28
CA ALA A 244 7.53 -17.31 -18.23
C ALA A 244 6.01 -17.27 -18.15
N VAL A 245 5.41 -16.14 -18.55
CA VAL A 245 3.96 -15.96 -18.56
C VAL A 245 3.52 -15.27 -19.85
N ASP A 246 2.37 -15.65 -20.36
CA ASP A 246 1.62 -14.90 -21.37
C ASP A 246 0.33 -14.33 -20.76
N ALA A 247 -0.63 -13.97 -21.59
CA ALA A 247 -1.91 -13.42 -21.12
C ALA A 247 -2.81 -14.44 -20.39
N SER A 248 -2.54 -15.74 -20.50
CA SER A 248 -3.45 -16.81 -20.08
C SER A 248 -2.77 -17.92 -19.28
N HIS A 249 -1.49 -18.16 -19.49
CA HIS A 249 -0.76 -19.29 -18.92
C HIS A 249 0.57 -18.89 -18.31
N ILE A 250 1.01 -19.72 -17.36
CA ILE A 250 2.36 -19.73 -16.81
C ILE A 250 3.08 -20.98 -17.32
N TYR A 251 4.35 -20.81 -17.68
CA TYR A 251 5.22 -21.83 -18.25
C TYR A 251 6.47 -22.02 -17.41
N TRP A 252 6.96 -23.25 -17.28
CA TRP A 252 8.20 -23.56 -16.53
C TRP A 252 8.86 -24.83 -17.05
N GLY A 253 10.18 -24.94 -16.80
CA GLY A 253 10.92 -26.17 -16.97
C GLY A 253 10.90 -27.03 -15.70
N THR A 254 10.99 -28.33 -15.82
CA THR A 254 11.32 -29.24 -14.68
C THR A 254 12.49 -30.09 -15.04
N VAL A 255 13.43 -30.27 -14.11
CA VAL A 255 14.62 -31.08 -14.30
C VAL A 255 14.27 -32.56 -14.08
N ALA A 256 14.90 -33.45 -14.83
CA ALA A 256 14.74 -34.88 -14.64
C ALA A 256 15.17 -35.33 -13.23
N THR A 257 14.35 -36.13 -12.60
CA THR A 257 14.63 -36.73 -11.30
C THR A 257 14.55 -38.26 -11.41
N ARG A 258 14.85 -38.95 -10.32
CA ARG A 258 14.71 -40.43 -10.30
C ARG A 258 13.25 -40.89 -10.46
N VAL A 259 12.26 -39.99 -10.25
CA VAL A 259 10.84 -40.34 -10.23
C VAL A 259 10.03 -39.64 -11.31
N ALA A 260 10.57 -38.61 -11.96
CA ALA A 260 9.90 -37.87 -13.02
C ALA A 260 10.88 -37.44 -14.11
N PRO A 261 10.47 -37.53 -15.41
CA PRO A 261 11.27 -37.02 -16.52
C PRO A 261 11.27 -35.51 -16.54
N ALA A 262 12.27 -34.90 -17.20
CA ALA A 262 12.25 -33.48 -17.51
C ALA A 262 11.07 -33.13 -18.42
N MET A 263 10.52 -31.95 -18.26
CA MET A 263 9.44 -31.43 -19.12
C MET A 263 9.44 -29.91 -19.18
N ILE A 264 8.91 -29.38 -20.27
CA ILE A 264 8.36 -28.00 -20.28
C ILE A 264 6.87 -28.14 -20.04
N ALA A 265 6.38 -27.43 -19.03
CA ALA A 265 5.01 -27.50 -18.57
C ALA A 265 4.32 -26.14 -18.62
N GLU A 266 3.00 -26.17 -18.67
CA GLU A 266 2.14 -24.99 -18.54
C GLU A 266 0.99 -25.23 -17.56
N ALA A 267 0.42 -24.15 -17.03
CA ALA A 267 -0.85 -24.12 -16.34
C ALA A 267 -1.56 -22.77 -16.54
N PRO A 268 -2.92 -22.70 -16.40
CA PRO A 268 -3.62 -21.42 -16.40
C PRO A 268 -3.09 -20.49 -15.29
N LEU A 269 -3.12 -19.18 -15.51
CA LEU A 269 -2.73 -18.18 -14.50
C LEU A 269 -3.60 -18.23 -13.23
N THR A 270 -4.76 -18.88 -13.30
CA THR A 270 -5.65 -19.14 -12.15
C THR A 270 -5.23 -20.37 -11.34
N GLY A 271 -4.16 -21.05 -11.74
CA GLY A 271 -3.74 -22.31 -11.18
C GLY A 271 -4.50 -23.51 -11.75
N GLY A 272 -4.13 -24.71 -11.30
CA GLY A 272 -4.78 -25.94 -11.74
C GLY A 272 -3.79 -27.05 -12.09
N ARG A 273 -4.30 -28.09 -12.76
CA ARG A 273 -3.46 -29.23 -13.15
C ARG A 273 -2.51 -28.85 -14.30
N PRO A 274 -1.19 -29.02 -14.12
CA PRO A 274 -0.24 -28.72 -15.20
C PRO A 274 -0.38 -29.67 -16.39
N THR A 275 -0.18 -29.14 -17.58
CA THR A 275 -0.07 -29.85 -18.84
C THR A 275 1.38 -29.84 -19.30
N ALA A 276 1.92 -30.95 -19.72
CA ALA A 276 3.26 -30.99 -20.29
C ALA A 276 3.18 -30.67 -21.79
N LEU A 277 3.88 -29.61 -22.19
CA LEU A 277 4.06 -29.25 -23.59
C LEU A 277 5.16 -30.10 -24.27
N VAL A 278 6.29 -30.31 -23.58
CA VAL A 278 7.42 -31.12 -24.09
C VAL A 278 7.79 -32.13 -23.04
N ARG A 279 8.03 -33.40 -23.47
CA ARG A 279 8.40 -34.53 -22.60
C ARG A 279 9.62 -35.31 -23.10
N THR A 280 10.12 -34.98 -24.28
CA THR A 280 11.21 -35.75 -24.91
C THR A 280 12.30 -34.80 -25.38
N GLY A 281 13.55 -35.28 -25.37
CA GLY A 281 14.71 -34.50 -25.79
C GLY A 281 15.11 -33.40 -24.79
N LEU A 282 14.76 -33.58 -23.53
CA LEU A 282 15.09 -32.66 -22.44
C LEU A 282 16.01 -33.42 -21.44
N ASP A 283 16.98 -32.66 -20.90
CA ASP A 283 17.83 -33.14 -19.81
C ASP A 283 17.73 -32.20 -18.60
N THR A 284 18.20 -30.96 -18.73
CA THR A 284 18.18 -29.97 -17.65
C THR A 284 17.68 -28.63 -18.19
N PRO A 285 16.35 -28.50 -18.49
CA PRO A 285 15.79 -27.22 -18.92
C PRO A 285 15.88 -26.22 -17.78
N SER A 286 16.46 -25.03 -18.03
CA SER A 286 16.80 -24.01 -17.04
C SER A 286 16.06 -22.69 -17.28
N GLY A 287 16.29 -22.01 -18.39
CA GLY A 287 15.59 -20.79 -18.76
C GLY A 287 14.38 -21.07 -19.65
N VAL A 288 13.31 -20.32 -19.48
CA VAL A 288 12.09 -20.39 -20.31
C VAL A 288 11.65 -18.98 -20.67
N ALA A 289 11.28 -18.77 -21.94
CA ALA A 289 10.66 -17.54 -22.43
C ALA A 289 9.49 -17.87 -23.35
N VAL A 290 8.55 -16.93 -23.51
CA VAL A 290 7.35 -17.09 -24.35
C VAL A 290 7.07 -15.81 -25.11
N ASP A 291 6.64 -15.95 -26.36
CA ASP A 291 6.01 -14.90 -27.15
C ASP A 291 4.55 -15.24 -27.44
N VAL A 292 3.91 -14.52 -28.35
CA VAL A 292 2.50 -14.73 -28.72
C VAL A 292 2.21 -16.07 -29.37
N SER A 293 3.22 -16.81 -29.82
CA SER A 293 3.09 -17.99 -30.68
C SER A 293 3.96 -19.18 -30.26
N HIS A 294 5.08 -18.94 -29.59
CA HIS A 294 6.07 -19.96 -29.29
C HIS A 294 6.55 -19.89 -27.84
N ILE A 295 6.95 -21.06 -27.35
CA ILE A 295 7.74 -21.20 -26.13
C ILE A 295 9.17 -21.55 -26.49
N TYR A 296 10.11 -20.93 -25.79
CA TYR A 296 11.56 -21.10 -25.95
C TYR A 296 12.17 -21.56 -24.65
N TRP A 297 13.20 -22.42 -24.73
CA TRP A 297 13.90 -22.82 -23.53
C TRP A 297 15.36 -23.12 -23.80
N ALA A 298 16.18 -22.90 -22.78
CA ALA A 298 17.55 -23.39 -22.68
C ALA A 298 17.55 -24.72 -21.96
N ASP A 299 18.32 -25.65 -22.46
CA ASP A 299 18.56 -26.96 -21.84
C ASP A 299 20.07 -27.14 -21.65
N SER A 300 20.56 -26.89 -20.46
CA SER A 300 22.00 -26.92 -20.15
C SER A 300 22.60 -28.31 -20.22
N GLY A 301 21.84 -29.35 -19.92
CA GLY A 301 22.30 -30.73 -19.97
C GLY A 301 22.45 -31.23 -21.40
N SER A 302 21.51 -30.93 -22.29
CA SER A 302 21.61 -31.29 -23.71
C SER A 302 22.41 -30.27 -24.53
N GLY A 303 22.73 -29.11 -24.01
CA GLY A 303 23.44 -28.02 -24.69
C GLY A 303 22.63 -27.36 -25.81
N THR A 304 21.28 -27.31 -25.67
CA THR A 304 20.41 -26.81 -26.73
C THR A 304 19.63 -25.57 -26.27
N VAL A 305 19.35 -24.68 -27.22
CA VAL A 305 18.26 -23.70 -27.13
C VAL A 305 17.23 -24.10 -28.18
N SER A 306 15.99 -24.26 -27.76
CA SER A 306 14.95 -24.84 -28.59
C SER A 306 13.67 -24.02 -28.53
N GLU A 307 12.81 -24.20 -29.53
CA GLU A 307 11.48 -23.62 -29.59
C GLU A 307 10.41 -24.64 -29.92
N ARG A 308 9.16 -24.31 -29.60
CA ARG A 308 7.96 -25.03 -30.03
C ARG A 308 6.77 -24.09 -30.09
N SER A 309 5.90 -24.26 -31.12
CA SER A 309 4.65 -23.53 -31.17
C SER A 309 3.76 -23.88 -29.97
N LEU A 310 3.11 -22.87 -29.36
CA LEU A 310 2.12 -23.05 -28.29
C LEU A 310 0.89 -23.86 -28.75
N THR A 311 0.58 -23.85 -30.04
CA THR A 311 -0.51 -24.66 -30.61
C THR A 311 -0.12 -26.12 -30.85
N GLY A 312 1.10 -26.51 -30.50
CA GLY A 312 1.65 -27.86 -30.71
C GLY A 312 2.56 -27.95 -31.95
N GLY A 313 3.05 -29.14 -32.24
CA GLY A 313 3.96 -29.36 -33.35
C GLY A 313 5.28 -29.96 -32.91
N ILE A 314 6.30 -29.91 -33.78
CA ILE A 314 7.65 -30.43 -33.49
C ILE A 314 8.45 -29.38 -32.68
N THR A 315 9.39 -29.88 -31.88
CA THR A 315 10.46 -29.09 -31.28
C THR A 315 11.53 -28.79 -32.30
N ILE A 316 11.97 -27.57 -32.42
CA ILE A 316 13.06 -27.13 -33.26
C ILE A 316 14.21 -26.69 -32.38
N ALA A 317 15.40 -27.30 -32.58
CA ALA A 317 16.61 -26.80 -31.93
C ALA A 317 17.15 -25.61 -32.74
N LEU A 318 17.17 -24.44 -32.13
CA LEU A 318 17.70 -23.20 -32.73
C LEU A 318 19.22 -23.14 -32.59
N TYR A 319 19.74 -23.71 -31.51
CA TYR A 319 21.16 -23.75 -31.20
C TYR A 319 21.53 -25.09 -30.55
N VAL A 320 22.68 -25.62 -30.89
CA VAL A 320 23.24 -26.86 -30.30
C VAL A 320 24.71 -26.66 -30.04
N SER A 321 25.16 -26.93 -28.82
CA SER A 321 26.57 -26.97 -28.44
C SER A 321 26.75 -27.88 -27.22
N THR A 322 27.75 -28.73 -27.28
CA THR A 322 28.05 -29.69 -26.20
C THR A 322 28.79 -29.07 -25.01
N PHE A 323 29.30 -27.85 -25.13
CA PHE A 323 30.15 -27.22 -24.11
C PHE A 323 29.65 -25.88 -23.60
N ALA A 324 28.61 -25.31 -24.20
CA ALA A 324 28.17 -23.96 -23.90
C ALA A 324 27.27 -23.87 -22.66
N ALA A 325 26.58 -24.93 -22.27
CA ALA A 325 25.63 -24.97 -21.16
C ALA A 325 24.67 -23.77 -21.15
N PRO A 326 23.74 -23.66 -22.13
CA PRO A 326 22.81 -22.53 -22.19
C PRO A 326 21.90 -22.50 -20.96
N SER A 327 21.69 -21.32 -20.38
CA SER A 327 21.01 -21.14 -19.10
C SER A 327 19.81 -20.16 -19.17
N GLY A 328 20.03 -18.86 -19.18
CA GLY A 328 18.97 -17.87 -19.30
C GLY A 328 18.49 -17.71 -20.73
N VAL A 329 17.20 -17.48 -20.97
CA VAL A 329 16.60 -17.19 -22.27
C VAL A 329 15.67 -15.98 -22.17
N ALA A 330 15.75 -15.08 -23.14
CA ALA A 330 14.82 -13.97 -23.30
C ALA A 330 14.46 -13.75 -24.78
N VAL A 331 13.30 -13.19 -25.05
CA VAL A 331 12.85 -12.89 -26.42
C VAL A 331 12.32 -11.46 -26.50
N ASP A 332 12.55 -10.82 -27.63
CA ASP A 332 11.87 -9.60 -28.08
C ASP A 332 11.00 -9.87 -29.33
N SER A 333 10.56 -8.85 -30.01
CA SER A 333 9.72 -8.99 -31.20
C SER A 333 10.43 -9.59 -32.42
N GLY A 334 11.76 -9.72 -32.40
CA GLY A 334 12.56 -10.14 -33.56
C GLY A 334 13.60 -11.20 -33.28
N HIS A 335 14.04 -11.31 -32.03
CA HIS A 335 15.17 -12.14 -31.66
C HIS A 335 14.94 -12.97 -30.39
N ILE A 336 15.62 -14.12 -30.33
CA ILE A 336 15.89 -14.86 -29.11
C ILE A 336 17.31 -14.59 -28.65
N TYR A 337 17.48 -14.41 -27.35
CA TYR A 337 18.76 -14.20 -26.66
C TYR A 337 18.96 -15.26 -25.62
N TRP A 338 20.21 -15.71 -25.40
CA TRP A 338 20.51 -16.66 -24.34
C TRP A 338 21.91 -16.48 -23.77
N THR A 339 22.06 -16.82 -22.52
CA THR A 339 23.36 -16.93 -21.85
C THR A 339 23.90 -18.35 -21.96
N ASN A 340 25.20 -18.48 -22.10
CA ASN A 340 25.92 -19.73 -22.06
C ASN A 340 26.86 -19.72 -20.86
N SER A 341 26.51 -20.41 -19.78
CA SER A 341 27.32 -20.44 -18.55
C SER A 341 28.64 -21.21 -18.74
N GLY A 342 28.67 -22.19 -19.64
CA GLY A 342 29.85 -22.99 -19.86
C GLY A 342 30.99 -22.33 -20.65
N ASP A 343 30.67 -21.42 -21.59
CA ASP A 343 31.66 -20.70 -22.40
C ASP A 343 31.71 -19.18 -22.17
N GLY A 344 30.91 -18.68 -21.24
CA GLY A 344 30.91 -17.25 -20.85
C GLY A 344 30.42 -16.33 -21.94
N THR A 345 29.50 -16.76 -22.82
CA THR A 345 29.00 -15.95 -23.92
C THR A 345 27.51 -15.60 -23.76
N ILE A 346 27.10 -14.49 -24.37
CA ILE A 346 25.68 -14.19 -24.63
C ILE A 346 25.50 -14.13 -26.13
N LYS A 347 24.46 -14.81 -26.62
CA LYS A 347 24.21 -14.97 -28.05
C LYS A 347 22.79 -14.56 -28.41
N ALA A 348 22.58 -14.31 -29.69
CA ALA A 348 21.27 -14.03 -30.26
C ALA A 348 21.09 -14.74 -31.60
N ALA A 349 19.80 -14.98 -31.93
CA ALA A 349 19.39 -15.42 -33.28
C ALA A 349 18.05 -14.76 -33.63
N PRO A 350 17.77 -14.49 -34.93
CA PRO A 350 16.45 -14.04 -35.36
C PRO A 350 15.40 -15.12 -35.09
N LEU A 351 14.20 -14.75 -34.65
CA LEU A 351 13.05 -15.65 -34.46
C LEU A 351 12.59 -16.27 -35.79
N THR A 352 12.87 -15.65 -36.91
CA THR A 352 12.56 -16.17 -38.25
C THR A 352 13.57 -17.21 -38.75
N GLY A 353 14.55 -17.60 -37.90
CA GLY A 353 15.71 -18.39 -38.27
C GLY A 353 16.80 -17.53 -38.91
N GLY A 354 18.06 -18.02 -38.83
CA GLY A 354 19.20 -17.29 -39.37
C GLY A 354 20.49 -17.56 -38.54
N PRO A 355 21.58 -16.86 -38.88
CA PRO A 355 22.84 -17.10 -38.20
C PRO A 355 22.79 -16.66 -36.74
N VAL A 356 23.40 -17.46 -35.88
CA VAL A 356 23.64 -17.12 -34.46
C VAL A 356 24.78 -16.11 -34.39
N THR A 357 24.54 -15.02 -33.66
CA THR A 357 25.52 -13.96 -33.38
C THR A 357 25.95 -14.00 -31.93
N THR A 358 27.25 -13.93 -31.67
CA THR A 358 27.77 -13.72 -30.31
C THR A 358 27.82 -12.22 -30.02
N LEU A 359 27.08 -11.78 -29.02
CA LEU A 359 26.96 -10.38 -28.63
C LEU A 359 27.97 -9.99 -27.57
N VAL A 360 28.20 -10.91 -26.61
CA VAL A 360 29.09 -10.67 -25.45
C VAL A 360 29.94 -11.93 -25.25
N THR A 361 31.20 -11.73 -24.80
CA THR A 361 32.15 -12.80 -24.44
C THR A 361 32.82 -12.48 -23.12
N GLY A 362 33.46 -13.47 -22.51
CA GLY A 362 34.28 -13.30 -21.30
C GLY A 362 33.48 -13.05 -20.04
N GLN A 363 32.26 -13.54 -20.00
CA GLN A 363 31.41 -13.49 -18.81
C GLN A 363 31.69 -14.68 -17.90
N ASP A 364 31.60 -14.46 -16.59
CA ASP A 364 31.84 -15.48 -15.60
C ASP A 364 30.53 -16.15 -15.19
N ASN A 365 30.28 -17.35 -15.70
CA ASN A 365 29.07 -18.12 -15.45
C ASN A 365 27.76 -17.27 -15.60
N PRO A 366 27.48 -16.70 -16.80
CA PRO A 366 26.28 -15.89 -17.01
C PRO A 366 25.01 -16.76 -16.95
N GLU A 367 24.04 -16.35 -16.15
CA GLU A 367 22.80 -17.08 -15.90
C GLU A 367 21.58 -16.31 -16.37
N GLY A 368 20.69 -15.87 -15.48
CA GLY A 368 19.44 -15.22 -15.84
C GLY A 368 19.62 -14.07 -16.82
N LEU A 369 18.68 -13.95 -17.74
CA LEU A 369 18.70 -12.97 -18.83
C LEU A 369 17.36 -12.24 -18.93
N ALA A 370 17.42 -10.93 -19.09
CA ALA A 370 16.27 -10.09 -19.40
C ALA A 370 16.60 -9.15 -20.57
N VAL A 371 15.58 -8.67 -21.26
CA VAL A 371 15.71 -7.78 -22.42
C VAL A 371 14.66 -6.67 -22.34
N ASP A 372 15.06 -5.45 -22.66
CA ASP A 372 14.16 -4.33 -22.94
C ASP A 372 14.32 -3.86 -24.40
N SER A 373 13.81 -2.67 -24.71
CA SER A 373 13.85 -2.12 -26.07
C SER A 373 15.26 -1.72 -26.56
N GLY A 374 16.28 -1.73 -25.71
CA GLY A 374 17.62 -1.25 -26.04
C GLY A 374 18.77 -2.13 -25.56
N HIS A 375 18.57 -2.89 -24.48
CA HIS A 375 19.63 -3.56 -23.77
C HIS A 375 19.28 -5.00 -23.35
N LEU A 376 20.34 -5.79 -23.19
CA LEU A 376 20.37 -7.07 -22.50
C LEU A 376 20.86 -6.83 -21.06
N TYR A 377 20.29 -7.57 -20.11
CA TYR A 377 20.68 -7.59 -18.71
C TYR A 377 20.90 -9.02 -18.26
N TRP A 378 21.99 -9.31 -17.55
CA TRP A 378 22.28 -10.65 -17.05
C TRP A 378 22.99 -10.64 -15.70
N ALA A 379 22.90 -11.76 -15.02
CA ALA A 379 23.63 -12.04 -13.80
C ALA A 379 24.86 -12.93 -14.10
N ASN A 380 26.01 -12.57 -13.59
CA ASN A 380 27.16 -13.47 -13.50
C ASN A 380 27.13 -14.17 -12.14
N ASN A 381 26.89 -15.48 -12.15
CA ASN A 381 26.72 -16.29 -10.94
C ASN A 381 28.08 -16.73 -10.38
N ASP A 382 28.70 -15.86 -9.57
CA ASP A 382 29.92 -16.12 -8.81
C ASP A 382 29.76 -15.64 -7.36
N ILE A 383 30.72 -16.01 -6.48
CA ILE A 383 30.75 -15.62 -5.05
C ILE A 383 30.71 -14.09 -4.88
N SER A 384 31.35 -13.37 -5.80
CA SER A 384 31.33 -11.90 -5.90
C SER A 384 30.65 -11.45 -7.18
N GLY A 385 29.55 -12.10 -7.53
CA GLY A 385 28.87 -11.94 -8.80
C GLY A 385 28.42 -10.52 -9.11
N THR A 386 28.06 -10.30 -10.36
CA THR A 386 27.72 -8.99 -10.91
C THR A 386 26.39 -9.02 -11.66
N ILE A 387 25.71 -7.88 -11.73
CA ILE A 387 24.63 -7.64 -12.69
C ILE A 387 25.18 -6.69 -13.76
N ASN A 388 25.01 -7.04 -15.00
CA ASN A 388 25.60 -6.38 -16.14
C ASN A 388 24.57 -6.03 -17.21
N GLU A 389 24.91 -5.09 -18.08
CA GLU A 389 24.14 -4.74 -19.26
C GLU A 389 25.02 -4.60 -20.50
N ALA A 390 24.42 -4.78 -21.69
CA ALA A 390 25.01 -4.43 -22.97
C ALA A 390 23.91 -4.07 -23.98
N PRO A 391 24.23 -3.29 -25.05
CA PRO A 391 23.28 -3.05 -26.12
C PRO A 391 22.82 -4.33 -26.83
N LEU A 392 21.58 -4.38 -27.35
CA LEU A 392 21.03 -5.51 -28.13
C LEU A 392 21.87 -5.89 -29.36
N THR A 393 22.65 -4.93 -29.89
CA THR A 393 23.57 -5.15 -31.03
C THR A 393 24.93 -5.72 -30.62
N GLY A 394 25.13 -5.99 -29.32
CA GLY A 394 26.44 -6.27 -28.74
C GLY A 394 27.27 -4.99 -28.54
N GLY A 395 28.40 -5.09 -27.85
CA GLY A 395 29.26 -3.95 -27.60
C GLY A 395 29.83 -3.96 -26.17
N PRO A 396 30.23 -2.80 -25.64
CA PRO A 396 30.82 -2.72 -24.33
C PRO A 396 29.84 -3.16 -23.23
N VAL A 397 30.33 -3.95 -22.30
CA VAL A 397 29.59 -4.37 -21.09
C VAL A 397 29.72 -3.32 -20.03
N THR A 398 28.62 -2.89 -19.45
CA THR A 398 28.55 -2.04 -18.26
C THR A 398 28.16 -2.89 -17.05
N THR A 399 28.97 -2.87 -16.00
CA THR A 399 28.58 -3.50 -14.73
C THR A 399 27.75 -2.54 -13.91
N LEU A 400 26.50 -2.92 -13.64
CA LEU A 400 25.54 -2.12 -12.88
C LEU A 400 25.69 -2.32 -11.38
N VAL A 401 25.92 -3.59 -10.96
CA VAL A 401 26.01 -3.98 -9.55
C VAL A 401 27.14 -4.97 -9.38
N THR A 402 27.88 -4.86 -8.28
CA THR A 402 28.97 -5.78 -7.90
C THR A 402 28.75 -6.39 -6.53
N GLY A 403 29.49 -7.47 -6.21
CA GLY A 403 29.48 -8.08 -4.88
C GLY A 403 28.17 -8.79 -4.51
N GLN A 404 27.46 -9.29 -5.49
CA GLN A 404 26.25 -10.07 -5.28
C GLN A 404 26.62 -11.54 -5.09
N PRO A 405 26.25 -12.19 -3.97
CA PRO A 405 26.58 -13.60 -3.78
C PRO A 405 25.67 -14.47 -4.67
N SER A 406 26.26 -15.08 -5.67
CA SER A 406 25.62 -16.04 -6.59
C SER A 406 24.27 -15.56 -7.17
N PRO A 407 24.23 -14.44 -7.88
CA PRO A 407 22.97 -13.95 -8.48
C PRO A 407 22.60 -14.85 -9.67
N VAL A 408 21.33 -15.28 -9.74
CA VAL A 408 20.86 -16.22 -10.78
C VAL A 408 19.76 -15.65 -11.68
N GLY A 409 19.02 -14.64 -11.24
CA GLY A 409 17.89 -14.09 -11.99
C GLY A 409 17.98 -12.58 -12.16
N VAL A 410 17.51 -12.09 -13.31
CA VAL A 410 17.39 -10.66 -13.64
C VAL A 410 16.02 -10.43 -14.25
N ALA A 411 15.41 -9.30 -13.94
CA ALA A 411 14.21 -8.83 -14.60
C ALA A 411 14.30 -7.31 -14.85
N VAL A 412 13.75 -6.87 -15.94
CA VAL A 412 13.63 -5.45 -16.30
C VAL A 412 12.15 -5.12 -16.47
N SER A 413 11.74 -3.95 -15.99
CA SER A 413 10.38 -3.45 -16.26
C SER A 413 10.29 -2.91 -17.68
N PRO A 414 9.22 -3.22 -18.42
CA PRO A 414 8.98 -2.69 -19.75
C PRO A 414 8.71 -1.17 -19.75
#